data_75b9d31fa9a497812b425024a516180f
#
_entry.id   75b9d31fa9a497812b425024a516180f
#
_cell.length_a   1.000
_cell.length_b   1.000
_cell.length_c   1.000
_cell.angle_alpha   90.00
_cell.angle_beta   90.00
_cell.angle_gamma   90.00
#
_symmetry.space_group_name_H-M   'P 1'
#
loop_
_entity.id
_entity.type
_entity.pdbx_description
1 polymer ?
#
loop_
_entity_poly.entity_id
_entity_poly.type
_entity_poly.pdbx_seq_one_letter_code
_entity_poly.pdbx_strand_id
1 'polypeptide(L)'
;MHRGQMIPLGIRACYFCASLTLSEEDLQEYLTEPVSALPPAVSSRLPKLEIFLVPYLERGPVTAGRAKAGAPEPVVAESKPDDEHSLASGFVVTENQATLAFAVKDAEVADYHYRFYRTIAELVAGKNGENVPSDYAKLIVEELERNAHGEVDEESWRLKVELTPQDVAAKKTSKRFRAYLRRSFIDTLTLYLHGVCCDIDVETGPRQLASHLLRKRLRLLRVVFPPPEGYAVLPEDLQATSRPATAAKPHLS
;
A
#
# COMPACT_ATOMS: atom_id res chain seq x y z
N MET A 1 -9.12 14.50 -21.27
CA MET A 1 -9.82 14.44 -19.96
C MET A 1 -9.99 15.84 -19.42
N HIS A 2 -11.22 16.24 -19.09
CA HIS A 2 -11.52 17.58 -18.58
C HIS A 2 -11.11 17.67 -17.10
N ARG A 3 -9.93 18.29 -16.83
CA ARG A 3 -9.45 18.57 -15.46
C ARG A 3 -10.40 19.47 -14.62
N GLY A 4 -11.43 20.06 -15.23
CA GLY A 4 -12.38 20.93 -14.56
C GLY A 4 -13.45 20.25 -13.71
N GLN A 5 -13.47 18.92 -13.64
CA GLN A 5 -14.51 18.16 -12.93
C GLN A 5 -13.99 17.36 -11.73
N MET A 6 -12.71 17.57 -11.32
CA MET A 6 -12.17 16.89 -10.14
C MET A 6 -12.80 17.43 -8.86
N ILE A 7 -13.30 16.52 -8.04
CA ILE A 7 -13.92 16.83 -6.75
C ILE A 7 -12.86 16.72 -5.66
N PRO A 8 -12.68 17.75 -4.79
CA PRO A 8 -11.71 17.67 -3.70
C PRO A 8 -12.02 16.53 -2.72
N LEU A 9 -10.97 15.83 -2.28
CA LEU A 9 -11.00 14.80 -1.26
C LEU A 9 -9.89 15.08 -0.23
N GLY A 10 -10.19 15.90 0.77
CA GLY A 10 -9.20 16.40 1.70
C GLY A 10 -8.21 17.39 1.08
N ILE A 11 -7.02 17.52 1.70
CA ILE A 11 -6.04 18.56 1.34
C ILE A 11 -5.18 18.18 0.12
N ARG A 12 -4.88 16.89 -0.05
CA ARG A 12 -3.91 16.40 -1.04
C ARG A 12 -4.48 15.47 -2.08
N ALA A 13 -5.76 15.18 -2.02
CA ALA A 13 -6.42 14.30 -2.97
C ALA A 13 -7.60 14.99 -3.64
N CYS A 14 -7.89 14.57 -4.85
CA CYS A 14 -9.13 14.83 -5.56
C CYS A 14 -9.51 13.59 -6.37
N TYR A 15 -10.78 13.47 -6.71
CA TYR A 15 -11.27 12.32 -7.44
C TYR A 15 -12.19 12.69 -8.60
N PHE A 16 -12.38 11.72 -9.49
CA PHE A 16 -13.33 11.77 -10.60
C PHE A 16 -13.90 10.37 -10.84
N CYS A 17 -15.22 10.28 -10.99
CA CYS A 17 -15.91 9.05 -11.37
C CYS A 17 -16.31 9.15 -12.83
N ALA A 18 -15.73 8.32 -13.68
CA ALA A 18 -16.03 8.31 -15.11
C ALA A 18 -17.04 7.21 -15.44
N SER A 19 -18.19 7.59 -16.03
CA SER A 19 -19.23 6.65 -16.50
C SER A 19 -19.73 5.68 -15.40
N LEU A 20 -19.72 6.14 -14.15
CA LEU A 20 -20.21 5.43 -12.97
C LEU A 20 -21.20 6.29 -12.21
N THR A 21 -22.29 5.69 -11.79
CA THR A 21 -23.22 6.30 -10.82
C THR A 21 -22.94 5.63 -9.47
N LEU A 22 -22.18 6.31 -8.62
CA LEU A 22 -21.88 5.87 -7.27
C LEU A 22 -22.80 6.59 -6.29
N SER A 23 -23.32 5.86 -5.31
CA SER A 23 -24.09 6.41 -4.19
C SER A 23 -23.16 7.17 -3.23
N GLU A 24 -23.72 7.89 -2.25
CA GLU A 24 -22.91 8.49 -1.17
C GLU A 24 -22.21 7.43 -0.32
N GLU A 25 -22.85 6.28 -0.12
CA GLU A 25 -22.28 5.13 0.60
C GLU A 25 -21.08 4.55 -0.16
N ASP A 26 -21.21 4.35 -1.49
CA ASP A 26 -20.09 3.93 -2.33
C ASP A 26 -18.92 4.93 -2.26
N LEU A 27 -19.21 6.25 -2.33
CA LEU A 27 -18.17 7.28 -2.23
C LEU A 27 -17.49 7.29 -0.85
N GLN A 28 -18.24 6.98 0.21
CA GLN A 28 -17.70 6.82 1.54
C GLN A 28 -16.74 5.63 1.58
N GLU A 29 -17.14 4.45 1.12
CA GLU A 29 -16.35 3.23 1.14
C GLU A 29 -15.13 3.31 0.20
N TYR A 30 -15.32 3.72 -1.06
CA TYR A 30 -14.23 3.73 -2.04
C TYR A 30 -13.23 4.88 -1.86
N LEU A 31 -13.62 6.00 -1.27
CA LEU A 31 -12.78 7.19 -1.26
C LEU A 31 -12.53 7.75 0.15
N THR A 32 -13.61 8.08 0.87
CA THR A 32 -13.48 8.83 2.12
C THR A 32 -12.80 8.01 3.21
N GLU A 33 -13.25 6.79 3.42
CA GLU A 33 -12.69 5.89 4.44
C GLU A 33 -11.24 5.54 4.16
N PRO A 34 -10.85 4.99 2.99
CA PRO A 34 -9.45 4.61 2.77
C PRO A 34 -8.49 5.80 2.77
N VAL A 35 -8.93 6.99 2.35
CA VAL A 35 -8.07 8.18 2.39
C VAL A 35 -7.96 8.73 3.83
N SER A 36 -9.03 8.70 4.61
CA SER A 36 -9.04 9.15 6.02
C SER A 36 -8.22 8.23 6.93
N ALA A 37 -8.16 6.95 6.62
CA ALA A 37 -7.37 5.96 7.36
C ALA A 37 -5.85 6.08 7.11
N LEU A 38 -5.42 6.87 6.11
CA LEU A 38 -3.98 7.02 5.83
C LEU A 38 -3.26 7.74 6.99
N PRO A 39 -2.20 7.14 7.55
CA PRO A 39 -1.38 7.80 8.54
C PRO A 39 -0.87 9.17 8.04
N PRO A 40 -0.85 10.23 8.87
CA PRO A 40 -0.36 11.55 8.47
C PRO A 40 1.07 11.52 7.92
N ALA A 41 1.93 10.67 8.49
CA ALA A 41 3.31 10.50 8.03
C ALA A 41 3.40 9.80 6.66
N VAL A 42 2.41 9.01 6.26
CA VAL A 42 2.26 8.46 4.90
C VAL A 42 1.78 9.56 3.97
N SER A 43 0.67 10.23 4.30
CA SER A 43 0.07 11.28 3.48
C SER A 43 1.04 12.42 3.17
N SER A 44 1.93 12.77 4.12
CA SER A 44 2.94 13.82 3.91
C SER A 44 4.01 13.47 2.87
N ARG A 45 4.26 12.17 2.62
CA ARG A 45 5.23 11.68 1.64
C ARG A 45 4.64 11.50 0.24
N LEU A 46 3.31 11.57 0.11
CA LEU A 46 2.64 11.41 -1.17
C LEU A 46 2.66 12.71 -1.97
N PRO A 47 2.79 12.64 -3.30
CA PRO A 47 2.47 13.75 -4.17
C PRO A 47 0.97 14.07 -4.10
N LYS A 48 0.52 15.11 -4.78
CA LYS A 48 -0.92 15.34 -4.95
C LYS A 48 -1.55 14.16 -5.68
N LEU A 49 -2.62 13.58 -5.12
CA LEU A 49 -3.31 12.43 -5.69
C LEU A 49 -4.49 12.88 -6.54
N GLU A 50 -4.58 12.35 -7.76
CA GLU A 50 -5.79 12.35 -8.58
C GLU A 50 -6.29 10.91 -8.71
N ILE A 51 -7.47 10.64 -8.16
CA ILE A 51 -8.05 9.30 -8.11
C ILE A 51 -9.17 9.22 -9.13
N PHE A 52 -9.08 8.27 -10.05
CA PHE A 52 -10.08 7.98 -11.05
C PHE A 52 -10.74 6.65 -10.74
N LEU A 53 -12.04 6.67 -10.46
CA LEU A 53 -12.87 5.47 -10.42
C LEU A 53 -13.54 5.32 -11.77
N VAL A 54 -13.32 4.17 -12.39
CA VAL A 54 -13.78 3.88 -13.77
C VAL A 54 -14.45 2.51 -13.83
N PRO A 55 -15.35 2.25 -14.80
CA PRO A 55 -15.96 0.94 -14.92
C PRO A 55 -14.91 -0.16 -15.09
N TYR A 56 -14.08 -0.03 -16.10
CA TYR A 56 -13.03 -1.00 -16.45
C TYR A 56 -11.77 -0.28 -16.91
N LEU A 57 -10.64 -0.99 -16.81
CA LEU A 57 -9.35 -0.57 -17.34
C LEU A 57 -8.78 -1.67 -18.23
N GLU A 58 -8.16 -1.27 -19.32
CA GLU A 58 -7.45 -2.17 -20.22
C GLU A 58 -6.02 -1.71 -20.46
N ARG A 59 -5.18 -2.62 -20.90
CA ARG A 59 -3.82 -2.31 -21.36
C ARG A 59 -3.90 -1.54 -22.65
N GLY A 60 -3.43 -0.30 -22.64
CA GLY A 60 -3.34 0.51 -23.85
C GLY A 60 -2.42 -0.11 -24.90
N PRO A 61 -2.58 0.27 -26.17
CA PRO A 61 -1.74 -0.22 -27.27
C PRO A 61 -0.27 0.15 -27.01
N VAL A 62 0.62 -0.82 -27.22
CA VAL A 62 2.07 -0.60 -27.17
C VAL A 62 2.44 0.26 -28.39
N THR A 63 2.57 1.56 -28.20
CA THR A 63 3.03 2.45 -29.28
C THR A 63 4.48 2.17 -29.62
N ALA A 64 4.73 1.78 -30.87
CA ALA A 64 6.01 1.35 -31.45
C ALA A 64 7.09 2.46 -31.47
N GLY A 65 7.29 3.19 -30.44
CA GLY A 65 8.32 4.24 -30.28
C GLY A 65 8.69 4.48 -28.82
N ARG A 66 7.86 4.03 -27.88
CA ARG A 66 8.08 4.13 -26.44
C ARG A 66 8.44 2.80 -25.77
N ALA A 67 8.73 1.75 -26.55
CA ALA A 67 9.00 0.38 -26.06
C ALA A 67 10.24 0.26 -25.13
N LYS A 68 10.84 1.34 -24.68
CA LYS A 68 12.08 1.29 -23.86
C LYS A 68 11.91 1.46 -22.35
N ALA A 69 10.76 1.81 -21.81
CA ALA A 69 10.65 1.91 -20.34
C ALA A 69 9.21 2.11 -19.86
N GLY A 70 8.36 1.13 -19.80
CA GLY A 70 7.15 1.30 -19.01
C GLY A 70 6.11 0.22 -19.32
N ALA A 71 5.40 -0.18 -18.28
CA ALA A 71 4.15 -0.89 -18.47
C ALA A 71 3.21 -0.08 -19.37
N PRO A 72 2.37 -0.72 -20.21
CA PRO A 72 1.42 -0.02 -21.07
C PRO A 72 0.53 0.90 -20.21
N GLU A 73 0.31 2.13 -20.68
CA GLU A 73 -0.55 3.09 -19.97
C GLU A 73 -1.98 2.53 -19.90
N PRO A 74 -2.63 2.55 -18.74
CA PRO A 74 -4.00 2.07 -18.61
C PRO A 74 -4.96 2.97 -19.39
N VAL A 75 -5.88 2.36 -20.12
CA VAL A 75 -6.95 3.03 -20.87
C VAL A 75 -8.29 2.69 -20.23
N VAL A 76 -9.18 3.68 -20.12
CA VAL A 76 -10.53 3.46 -19.60
C VAL A 76 -11.36 2.73 -20.67
N ALA A 77 -12.02 1.64 -20.26
CA ALA A 77 -12.94 0.89 -21.07
C ALA A 77 -14.37 1.00 -20.50
N GLU A 78 -15.38 1.13 -21.35
CA GLU A 78 -16.79 1.17 -20.95
C GLU A 78 -17.41 -0.22 -20.84
N SER A 79 -16.86 -1.18 -21.57
CA SER A 79 -17.21 -2.60 -21.53
C SER A 79 -16.08 -3.41 -20.92
N LYS A 80 -16.43 -4.55 -20.30
CA LYS A 80 -15.44 -5.46 -19.70
C LYS A 80 -14.47 -5.96 -20.77
N PRO A 81 -13.17 -5.67 -20.63
CA PRO A 81 -12.14 -6.22 -21.51
C PRO A 81 -11.98 -7.73 -21.29
N ASP A 82 -11.33 -8.41 -22.23
CA ASP A 82 -10.87 -9.78 -22.04
C ASP A 82 -9.87 -9.85 -20.87
N ASP A 83 -9.83 -10.98 -20.16
CA ASP A 83 -8.99 -11.16 -18.97
C ASP A 83 -7.50 -10.86 -19.23
N GLU A 84 -7.01 -11.17 -20.44
CA GLU A 84 -5.62 -10.91 -20.85
C GLU A 84 -5.30 -9.40 -20.94
N HIS A 85 -6.28 -8.58 -21.31
CA HIS A 85 -6.13 -7.14 -21.49
C HIS A 85 -6.64 -6.35 -20.28
N SER A 86 -7.39 -6.97 -19.40
CA SER A 86 -7.98 -6.34 -18.23
C SER A 86 -6.91 -5.89 -17.23
N LEU A 87 -7.11 -4.69 -16.68
CA LEU A 87 -6.34 -4.14 -15.57
C LEU A 87 -7.29 -3.78 -14.43
N ALA A 88 -6.90 -4.13 -13.22
CA ALA A 88 -7.66 -3.75 -12.04
C ALA A 88 -7.31 -2.35 -11.53
N SER A 89 -6.07 -1.92 -11.74
CA SER A 89 -5.57 -0.59 -11.37
C SER A 89 -4.35 -0.20 -12.21
N GLY A 90 -4.06 1.09 -12.25
CA GLY A 90 -2.85 1.62 -12.82
C GLY A 90 -2.55 3.00 -12.25
N PHE A 91 -1.29 3.43 -12.32
CA PHE A 91 -0.94 4.78 -11.90
C PHE A 91 0.21 5.37 -12.73
N VAL A 92 0.21 6.68 -12.79
CA VAL A 92 1.27 7.48 -13.44
C VAL A 92 1.75 8.54 -12.46
N VAL A 93 3.06 8.68 -12.32
CA VAL A 93 3.67 9.68 -11.42
C VAL A 93 4.39 10.72 -12.25
N THR A 94 4.10 11.98 -11.98
CA THR A 94 4.85 13.15 -12.42
C THR A 94 5.60 13.75 -11.23
N GLU A 95 6.36 14.84 -11.42
CA GLU A 95 7.15 15.44 -10.34
C GLU A 95 6.34 15.80 -9.08
N ASN A 96 5.11 16.29 -9.27
CA ASN A 96 4.30 16.82 -8.14
C ASN A 96 2.95 16.11 -7.96
N GLN A 97 2.62 15.12 -8.78
CA GLN A 97 1.31 14.53 -8.86
C GLN A 97 1.37 13.05 -9.20
N ALA A 98 0.48 12.27 -8.60
CA ALA A 98 0.22 10.90 -9.00
C ALA A 98 -1.26 10.77 -9.43
N THR A 99 -1.45 10.28 -10.63
CA THR A 99 -2.77 9.94 -11.17
C THR A 99 -2.97 8.43 -10.99
N LEU A 100 -3.98 8.07 -10.22
CA LEU A 100 -4.34 6.68 -9.90
C LEU A 100 -5.65 6.36 -10.59
N ALA A 101 -5.75 5.20 -11.25
CA ALA A 101 -6.97 4.73 -11.87
C ALA A 101 -7.33 3.33 -11.35
N PHE A 102 -8.59 3.13 -11.00
CA PHE A 102 -9.10 1.87 -10.46
C PHE A 102 -10.37 1.45 -11.21
N ALA A 103 -10.37 0.20 -11.69
CA ALA A 103 -11.58 -0.44 -12.20
C ALA A 103 -12.40 -0.94 -11.01
N VAL A 104 -13.62 -0.39 -10.85
CA VAL A 104 -14.46 -0.68 -9.67
C VAL A 104 -15.77 -1.41 -10.01
N LYS A 105 -16.16 -1.45 -11.28
CA LYS A 105 -17.33 -2.23 -11.70
C LYS A 105 -17.00 -3.72 -11.58
N ASP A 106 -17.85 -4.49 -10.95
CA ASP A 106 -17.66 -5.92 -10.67
C ASP A 106 -16.48 -6.23 -9.71
N ALA A 107 -15.91 -5.24 -9.01
CA ALA A 107 -14.86 -5.44 -8.04
C ALA A 107 -15.44 -5.45 -6.61
N GLU A 108 -14.96 -6.38 -5.78
CA GLU A 108 -15.23 -6.35 -4.34
C GLU A 108 -14.54 -5.13 -3.70
N VAL A 109 -15.20 -4.48 -2.74
CA VAL A 109 -14.66 -3.31 -2.03
C VAL A 109 -13.32 -3.66 -1.35
N ALA A 110 -13.23 -4.83 -0.75
CA ALA A 110 -11.99 -5.30 -0.10
C ALA A 110 -10.82 -5.42 -1.09
N ASP A 111 -11.08 -5.89 -2.31
CA ASP A 111 -10.09 -5.96 -3.38
C ASP A 111 -9.63 -4.58 -3.83
N TYR A 112 -10.57 -3.63 -3.91
CA TYR A 112 -10.24 -2.25 -4.22
C TYR A 112 -9.36 -1.64 -3.11
N HIS A 113 -9.71 -1.80 -1.83
CA HIS A 113 -8.93 -1.30 -0.71
C HIS A 113 -7.51 -1.85 -0.73
N TYR A 114 -7.35 -3.16 -0.95
CA TYR A 114 -6.02 -3.76 -1.08
C TYR A 114 -5.20 -3.11 -2.20
N ARG A 115 -5.79 -2.92 -3.39
CA ARG A 115 -5.13 -2.30 -4.55
C ARG A 115 -4.80 -0.83 -4.31
N PHE A 116 -5.70 -0.10 -3.66
CA PHE A 116 -5.48 1.29 -3.26
C PHE A 116 -4.26 1.40 -2.33
N TYR A 117 -4.24 0.64 -1.24
CA TYR A 117 -3.13 0.68 -0.29
C TYR A 117 -1.83 0.16 -0.88
N ARG A 118 -1.87 -0.83 -1.77
CA ARG A 118 -0.70 -1.28 -2.51
C ARG A 118 -0.11 -0.16 -3.37
N THR A 119 -0.95 0.58 -4.09
CA THR A 119 -0.52 1.73 -4.88
C THR A 119 0.09 2.82 -4.00
N ILE A 120 -0.54 3.13 -2.86
CA ILE A 120 0.01 4.06 -1.87
C ILE A 120 1.38 3.58 -1.34
N ALA A 121 1.51 2.31 -1.01
CA ALA A 121 2.78 1.73 -0.53
C ALA A 121 3.88 1.81 -1.60
N GLU A 122 3.56 1.59 -2.87
CA GLU A 122 4.51 1.75 -3.98
C GLU A 122 4.98 3.20 -4.15
N LEU A 123 4.08 4.18 -4.02
CA LEU A 123 4.42 5.60 -4.04
C LEU A 123 5.32 5.99 -2.86
N VAL A 124 5.00 5.51 -1.67
CA VAL A 124 5.80 5.77 -0.45
C VAL A 124 7.19 5.15 -0.56
N ALA A 125 7.31 3.91 -1.06
CA ALA A 125 8.59 3.22 -1.21
C ALA A 125 9.54 3.91 -2.20
N GLY A 126 8.99 4.63 -3.16
CA GLY A 126 9.73 5.23 -4.26
C GLY A 126 10.14 4.22 -5.34
N LYS A 127 10.61 4.73 -6.46
CA LYS A 127 10.87 3.91 -7.67
C LYS A 127 11.94 2.84 -7.46
N ASN A 128 12.97 3.15 -6.67
CA ASN A 128 14.11 2.26 -6.42
C ASN A 128 14.21 1.83 -4.93
N GLY A 129 13.16 2.08 -4.13
CA GLY A 129 13.17 1.80 -2.69
C GLY A 129 13.99 2.81 -1.87
N GLU A 130 14.24 3.99 -2.42
CA GLU A 130 15.02 5.06 -1.77
C GLU A 130 14.38 5.56 -0.48
N ASN A 131 13.07 5.42 -0.35
CA ASN A 131 12.30 5.87 0.81
C ASN A 131 12.00 4.77 1.83
N VAL A 132 12.54 3.55 1.64
CA VAL A 132 12.38 2.47 2.62
C VAL A 132 13.05 2.88 3.94
N PRO A 133 12.35 2.83 5.09
CA PRO A 133 12.91 3.23 6.37
C PRO A 133 14.14 2.38 6.74
N SER A 134 15.18 3.05 7.26
CA SER A 134 16.43 2.36 7.65
C SER A 134 16.21 1.27 8.70
N ASP A 135 15.27 1.49 9.62
CA ASP A 135 14.98 0.51 10.67
C ASP A 135 14.23 -0.70 10.13
N TYR A 136 13.39 -0.52 9.08
CA TYR A 136 12.81 -1.64 8.37
C TYR A 136 13.90 -2.45 7.64
N ALA A 137 14.85 -1.79 7.00
CA ALA A 137 15.97 -2.46 6.34
C ALA A 137 16.84 -3.26 7.34
N LYS A 138 17.10 -2.73 8.53
CA LYS A 138 17.80 -3.45 9.60
C LYS A 138 17.03 -4.69 10.05
N LEU A 139 15.71 -4.55 10.27
CA LEU A 139 14.86 -5.66 10.66
C LEU A 139 14.90 -6.80 9.62
N ILE A 140 14.80 -6.48 8.33
CA ILE A 140 14.88 -7.47 7.25
C ILE A 140 16.23 -8.19 7.24
N VAL A 141 17.34 -7.46 7.45
CA VAL A 141 18.66 -8.09 7.55
C VAL A 141 18.73 -9.06 8.74
N GLU A 142 18.23 -8.67 9.91
CA GLU A 142 18.17 -9.56 11.09
C GLU A 142 17.36 -10.82 10.83
N GLU A 143 16.25 -10.70 10.11
CA GLU A 143 15.42 -11.86 9.75
C GLU A 143 16.13 -12.80 8.77
N LEU A 144 16.85 -12.25 7.77
CA LEU A 144 17.64 -13.04 6.83
C LEU A 144 18.81 -13.76 7.52
N GLU A 145 19.52 -13.08 8.42
CA GLU A 145 20.62 -13.65 9.21
C GLU A 145 20.14 -14.79 10.13
N ARG A 146 18.88 -14.76 10.56
CA ARG A 146 18.23 -15.83 11.34
C ARG A 146 17.54 -16.90 10.48
N ASN A 147 17.72 -16.85 9.16
CA ASN A 147 17.06 -17.75 8.22
C ASN A 147 15.52 -17.77 8.38
N ALA A 148 14.92 -16.63 8.65
CA ALA A 148 13.48 -16.52 8.75
C ALA A 148 12.81 -16.98 7.45
N HIS A 149 11.92 -17.97 7.54
CA HIS A 149 11.21 -18.53 6.40
C HIS A 149 9.97 -17.68 6.07
N GLY A 150 9.55 -17.74 4.80
CA GLY A 150 8.33 -17.09 4.33
C GLY A 150 8.46 -15.60 4.03
N GLU A 151 7.44 -15.06 3.43
CA GLU A 151 7.21 -13.63 3.15
C GLU A 151 5.71 -13.31 3.16
N VAL A 152 5.39 -12.02 3.06
CA VAL A 152 4.01 -11.51 3.07
C VAL A 152 3.29 -11.85 1.77
N ASP A 153 4.01 -11.83 0.64
CA ASP A 153 3.44 -12.04 -0.70
C ASP A 153 4.36 -12.96 -1.53
N GLU A 154 3.80 -13.64 -2.53
CA GLU A 154 4.53 -14.57 -3.41
C GLU A 154 5.68 -13.86 -4.16
N GLU A 155 5.50 -12.61 -4.56
CA GLU A 155 6.52 -11.89 -5.30
C GLU A 155 7.72 -11.53 -4.40
N SER A 156 7.48 -11.06 -3.17
CA SER A 156 8.57 -10.85 -2.20
C SER A 156 9.25 -12.17 -1.81
N TRP A 157 8.47 -13.27 -1.70
CA TRP A 157 9.04 -14.59 -1.47
C TRP A 157 9.98 -15.03 -2.60
N ARG A 158 9.55 -14.90 -3.86
CA ARG A 158 10.38 -15.21 -5.03
C ARG A 158 11.69 -14.44 -5.02
N LEU A 159 11.63 -13.13 -4.77
CA LEU A 159 12.84 -12.29 -4.67
C LEU A 159 13.74 -12.70 -3.50
N LYS A 160 13.17 -13.12 -2.38
CA LYS A 160 13.90 -13.59 -1.21
C LYS A 160 14.71 -14.86 -1.48
N VAL A 161 14.10 -15.86 -2.13
CA VAL A 161 14.76 -17.13 -2.42
C VAL A 161 15.87 -17.01 -3.48
N GLU A 162 15.85 -15.93 -4.29
CA GLU A 162 16.91 -15.62 -5.24
C GLU A 162 18.14 -14.95 -4.61
N LEU A 163 18.06 -14.54 -3.33
CA LEU A 163 19.19 -13.90 -2.63
C LEU A 163 20.30 -14.88 -2.33
N THR A 164 21.53 -14.43 -2.56
CA THR A 164 22.74 -15.11 -2.13
C THR A 164 23.29 -14.49 -0.83
N PRO A 165 24.14 -15.21 -0.06
CA PRO A 165 24.82 -14.61 1.09
C PRO A 165 25.60 -13.33 0.76
N GLN A 166 26.17 -13.27 -0.45
CA GLN A 166 26.88 -12.08 -0.96
C GLN A 166 25.94 -10.89 -1.16
N ASP A 167 24.71 -11.12 -1.66
CA ASP A 167 23.71 -10.06 -1.80
C ASP A 167 23.34 -9.46 -0.44
N VAL A 168 23.16 -10.30 0.57
CA VAL A 168 22.85 -9.86 1.94
C VAL A 168 24.02 -9.10 2.56
N ALA A 169 25.25 -9.59 2.38
CA ALA A 169 26.47 -8.91 2.87
C ALA A 169 26.68 -7.55 2.17
N ALA A 170 26.45 -7.49 0.85
CA ALA A 170 26.59 -6.25 0.07
C ALA A 170 25.49 -5.23 0.33
N LYS A 171 24.35 -5.62 0.90
CA LYS A 171 23.22 -4.74 1.31
C LYS A 171 22.91 -3.66 0.24
N LYS A 172 23.25 -2.40 0.54
CA LYS A 172 22.92 -1.24 -0.30
C LYS A 172 23.46 -1.31 -1.73
N THR A 173 24.53 -2.03 -2.01
CA THR A 173 25.11 -2.13 -3.36
C THR A 173 24.51 -3.26 -4.19
N SER A 174 23.96 -4.31 -3.57
CA SER A 174 23.29 -5.38 -4.29
C SER A 174 21.94 -4.91 -4.88
N LYS A 175 21.78 -5.07 -6.19
CA LYS A 175 20.49 -4.79 -6.87
C LYS A 175 19.40 -5.77 -6.43
N ARG A 176 19.76 -7.06 -6.24
CA ARG A 176 18.80 -8.09 -5.80
C ARG A 176 18.31 -7.83 -4.40
N PHE A 177 19.20 -7.53 -3.46
CA PHE A 177 18.80 -7.18 -2.10
C PHE A 177 17.90 -5.95 -2.06
N ARG A 178 18.22 -4.88 -2.83
CA ARG A 178 17.36 -3.69 -2.89
C ARG A 178 15.99 -3.97 -3.49
N ALA A 179 15.91 -4.80 -4.54
CA ALA A 179 14.64 -5.20 -5.13
C ALA A 179 13.78 -5.98 -4.12
N TYR A 180 14.38 -6.96 -3.44
CA TYR A 180 13.73 -7.70 -2.37
C TYR A 180 13.26 -6.78 -1.22
N LEU A 181 14.16 -5.96 -0.69
CA LEU A 181 13.86 -5.04 0.41
C LEU A 181 12.70 -4.10 0.07
N ARG A 182 12.73 -3.52 -1.14
CA ARG A 182 11.65 -2.66 -1.63
C ARG A 182 10.33 -3.42 -1.69
N ARG A 183 10.33 -4.62 -2.25
CA ARG A 183 9.12 -5.42 -2.39
C ARG A 183 8.55 -5.86 -1.06
N SER A 184 9.37 -6.40 -0.18
CA SER A 184 8.99 -6.77 1.18
C SER A 184 8.40 -5.59 1.96
N PHE A 185 8.97 -4.38 1.80
CA PHE A 185 8.43 -3.17 2.41
C PHE A 185 7.05 -2.80 1.85
N ILE A 186 6.88 -2.83 0.51
CA ILE A 186 5.59 -2.54 -0.13
C ILE A 186 4.52 -3.50 0.37
N ASP A 187 4.79 -4.81 0.36
CA ASP A 187 3.82 -5.82 0.76
C ASP A 187 3.45 -5.68 2.25
N THR A 188 4.45 -5.43 3.12
CA THR A 188 4.19 -5.22 4.55
C THR A 188 3.45 -3.90 4.81
N LEU A 189 3.80 -2.82 4.11
CA LEU A 189 3.11 -1.53 4.25
C LEU A 189 1.68 -1.60 3.72
N THR A 190 1.44 -2.36 2.64
CA THR A 190 0.08 -2.62 2.14
C THR A 190 -0.79 -3.28 3.20
N LEU A 191 -0.30 -4.35 3.83
CA LEU A 191 -1.03 -5.00 4.92
C LEU A 191 -1.24 -4.08 6.12
N TYR A 192 -0.21 -3.29 6.46
CA TYR A 192 -0.32 -2.32 7.55
C TYR A 192 -1.44 -1.30 7.29
N LEU A 193 -1.46 -0.66 6.12
CA LEU A 193 -2.45 0.34 5.75
C LEU A 193 -3.85 -0.27 5.61
N HIS A 194 -3.94 -1.47 5.02
CA HIS A 194 -5.20 -2.19 4.91
C HIS A 194 -5.75 -2.57 6.30
N GLY A 195 -4.90 -3.02 7.20
CA GLY A 195 -5.29 -3.33 8.58
C GLY A 195 -5.63 -2.11 9.44
N VAL A 196 -5.19 -0.91 9.07
CA VAL A 196 -5.64 0.34 9.71
C VAL A 196 -7.09 0.66 9.31
N CYS A 197 -7.47 0.42 8.06
CA CYS A 197 -8.80 0.73 7.54
C CYS A 197 -9.81 -0.40 7.79
N CYS A 198 -9.37 -1.64 7.61
CA CYS A 198 -10.23 -2.81 7.57
C CYS A 198 -9.73 -3.84 8.57
N ASP A 199 -10.65 -4.60 9.17
CA ASP A 199 -10.27 -5.76 9.98
C ASP A 199 -9.76 -6.86 9.04
N ILE A 200 -8.44 -7.12 9.09
CA ILE A 200 -7.82 -8.15 8.27
C ILE A 200 -7.45 -9.36 9.11
N ASP A 201 -7.91 -10.53 8.69
CA ASP A 201 -7.44 -11.78 9.27
C ASP A 201 -6.09 -12.15 8.64
N VAL A 202 -5.06 -12.29 9.48
CA VAL A 202 -3.71 -12.63 9.03
C VAL A 202 -3.57 -14.15 9.08
N GLU A 203 -4.04 -14.82 8.05
CA GLU A 203 -3.85 -16.26 7.89
C GLU A 203 -2.40 -16.59 7.52
N THR A 204 -1.89 -17.67 8.09
CA THR A 204 -0.54 -18.17 7.81
C THR A 204 -0.60 -19.37 6.87
N GLY A 205 -0.14 -19.19 5.63
CA GLY A 205 0.05 -20.28 4.66
C GLY A 205 1.50 -20.80 4.65
N PRO A 206 1.78 -21.89 3.91
CA PRO A 206 3.08 -22.57 3.92
C PRO A 206 4.26 -21.71 3.39
N ARG A 207 3.98 -20.63 2.67
CA ARG A 207 5.00 -19.66 2.20
C ARG A 207 4.91 -18.32 2.91
N GLN A 208 3.95 -18.16 3.80
CA GLN A 208 3.75 -16.91 4.50
C GLN A 208 4.70 -16.76 5.67
N LEU A 209 5.00 -15.50 5.96
CA LEU A 209 5.83 -15.13 7.08
C LEU A 209 5.16 -15.56 8.40
N ALA A 210 5.94 -16.13 9.32
CA ALA A 210 5.42 -16.51 10.62
C ALA A 210 4.78 -15.31 11.35
N SER A 211 3.62 -15.50 11.97
CA SER A 211 2.80 -14.42 12.57
C SER A 211 3.58 -13.51 13.52
N HIS A 212 4.51 -14.07 14.32
CA HIS A 212 5.31 -13.25 15.24
C HIS A 212 6.30 -12.31 14.52
N LEU A 213 6.84 -12.71 13.36
CA LEU A 213 7.69 -11.87 12.52
C LEU A 213 6.86 -10.79 11.82
N LEU A 214 5.71 -11.17 11.26
CA LEU A 214 4.79 -10.20 10.67
C LEU A 214 4.35 -9.16 11.69
N ARG A 215 3.93 -9.57 12.89
CA ARG A 215 3.60 -8.64 13.99
C ARG A 215 4.77 -7.72 14.36
N LYS A 216 6.02 -8.21 14.34
CA LYS A 216 7.21 -7.39 14.57
C LYS A 216 7.36 -6.31 13.49
N ARG A 217 7.16 -6.67 12.22
CA ARG A 217 7.17 -5.71 11.10
C ARG A 217 6.05 -4.68 11.21
N LEU A 218 4.81 -5.11 11.49
CA LEU A 218 3.66 -4.21 11.65
C LEU A 218 3.84 -3.24 12.82
N ARG A 219 4.37 -3.70 13.96
CA ARG A 219 4.70 -2.83 15.10
C ARG A 219 5.76 -1.80 14.76
N LEU A 220 6.78 -2.17 13.97
CA LEU A 220 7.76 -1.22 13.49
C LEU A 220 7.11 -0.16 12.58
N LEU A 221 6.26 -0.58 11.64
CA LEU A 221 5.54 0.37 10.77
C LEU A 221 4.62 1.29 11.56
N ARG A 222 3.98 0.81 12.62
CA ARG A 222 3.18 1.65 13.52
C ARG A 222 4.01 2.76 14.20
N VAL A 223 5.26 2.48 14.54
CA VAL A 223 6.17 3.50 15.10
C VAL A 223 6.59 4.52 14.04
N VAL A 224 6.86 4.05 12.81
CA VAL A 224 7.30 4.91 11.70
C VAL A 224 6.14 5.70 11.09
N PHE A 225 4.96 5.12 11.04
CA PHE A 225 3.73 5.64 10.45
C PHE A 225 2.57 5.48 11.43
N PRO A 226 2.51 6.24 12.53
CA PRO A 226 1.41 6.12 13.48
C PRO A 226 0.05 6.28 12.79
N PRO A 227 -0.93 5.39 13.07
CA PRO A 227 -2.27 5.52 12.50
C PRO A 227 -2.95 6.80 12.99
N PRO A 228 -3.97 7.31 12.27
CA PRO A 228 -4.80 8.41 12.76
C PRO A 228 -5.50 8.03 14.07
N GLU A 229 -5.96 9.03 14.80
CA GLU A 229 -6.73 8.82 16.04
C GLU A 229 -8.00 8.00 15.76
N GLY A 230 -8.28 7.01 16.59
CA GLY A 230 -9.41 6.09 16.43
C GLY A 230 -9.14 4.86 15.55
N TYR A 231 -7.98 4.78 14.90
CA TYR A 231 -7.58 3.65 14.07
C TYR A 231 -6.50 2.79 14.74
N ALA A 232 -6.54 1.48 14.52
CA ALA A 232 -5.50 0.56 14.98
C ALA A 232 -5.33 -0.60 13.99
N VAL A 233 -4.10 -1.14 13.91
CA VAL A 233 -3.77 -2.30 13.05
C VAL A 233 -3.97 -3.61 13.80
N LEU A 234 -3.75 -3.61 15.11
CA LEU A 234 -3.85 -4.79 15.94
C LEU A 234 -4.99 -4.57 16.97
N PRO A 235 -5.92 -5.53 17.12
CA PRO A 235 -7.06 -5.39 18.04
C PRO A 235 -6.68 -5.05 19.48
N GLU A 236 -5.53 -5.54 19.94
CA GLU A 236 -4.99 -5.22 21.27
C GLU A 236 -4.66 -3.74 21.46
N ASP A 237 -4.42 -3.01 20.39
CA ASP A 237 -4.06 -1.59 20.45
C ASP A 237 -5.28 -0.69 20.69
N LEU A 238 -6.47 -1.09 20.24
CA LEU A 238 -7.75 -0.39 20.55
C LEU A 238 -8.09 -0.48 22.03
N GLN A 239 -7.77 -1.61 22.67
CA GLN A 239 -8.02 -1.81 24.09
C GLN A 239 -7.08 -0.99 24.99
N ALA A 240 -5.87 -0.69 24.51
CA ALA A 240 -4.89 0.11 25.26
C ALA A 240 -5.27 1.61 25.31
N THR A 241 -5.91 2.13 24.27
CA THR A 241 -6.37 3.54 24.20
C THR A 241 -7.64 3.79 25.03
N SER A 242 -8.41 2.76 25.34
CA SER A 242 -9.65 2.86 26.13
C SER A 242 -9.45 2.71 27.64
N ARG A 243 -8.24 2.45 28.14
CA ARG A 243 -7.96 2.48 29.58
C ARG A 243 -7.65 3.91 30.03
N PRO A 244 -8.54 4.57 30.83
CA PRO A 244 -8.21 5.84 31.47
C PRO A 244 -6.99 5.64 32.35
N ALA A 245 -6.04 6.57 32.28
CA ALA A 245 -4.90 6.61 33.20
C ALA A 245 -5.42 6.56 34.64
N THR A 246 -5.14 5.46 35.32
CA THR A 246 -5.50 5.30 36.73
C THR A 246 -4.79 6.42 37.48
N ALA A 247 -5.58 7.37 37.99
CA ALA A 247 -5.10 8.48 38.80
C ALA A 247 -4.28 7.91 39.97
N ALA A 248 -3.01 8.26 40.00
CA ALA A 248 -2.14 7.96 41.13
C ALA A 248 -2.77 8.58 42.37
N LYS A 249 -3.16 7.76 43.34
CA LYS A 249 -3.60 8.22 44.65
C LYS A 249 -2.44 8.98 45.31
N PRO A 250 -2.64 10.22 45.78
CA PRO A 250 -1.64 10.89 46.59
C PRO A 250 -1.53 10.15 47.92
N HIS A 251 -0.35 9.65 48.26
CA HIS A 251 -0.02 9.24 49.61
C HIS A 251 0.00 10.49 50.49
N LEU A 252 -1.03 10.62 51.34
CA LEU A 252 -1.01 11.53 52.50
C LEU A 252 -0.17 10.86 53.59
N SER A 253 0.92 11.51 53.90
CA SER A 253 1.71 11.30 55.14
C SER A 253 1.15 12.15 56.23
#